data_6faee0098c2847e4e16b0512fb96985a
#
_entry.id   6faee0098c2847e4e16b0512fb96985a
#
_cell.length_a   1.000
_cell.length_b   1.000
_cell.length_c   1.000
_cell.angle_alpha   90.00
_cell.angle_beta   90.00
_cell.angle_gamma   90.00
#
_symmetry.space_group_name_H-M   'P 1'
#
loop_
_entity.id
_entity.type
_entity.pdbx_description
1 polymer ?
#
loop_
_entity_poly.entity_id
_entity_poly.type
_entity_poly.pdbx_seq_one_letter_code
_entity_poly.pdbx_strand_id
1 'polypeptide(L)'
;MTDRPDVAFDLLSTQLLNDPDLDVSLTATGLHVRGRLFAYLDDDALVAGLPRARAVDLVGRGVASAVAAGRAEPKGDWIAVSDAEDWPELAAEAHQFVGEPAVGMDS
;
A
#
# COMPACT_ATOMS: atom_id res chain seq x y z
N MET A 1 16.58 -9.67 15.69
CA MET A 1 15.90 -9.05 16.11
C MET A 1 14.69 -9.19 15.53
N THR A 2 13.81 -9.16 15.99
CA THR A 2 12.59 -9.38 15.46
C THR A 2 11.98 -8.16 15.05
N ASP A 3 11.55 -8.11 13.85
CA ASP A 3 10.87 -6.97 13.39
C ASP A 3 9.46 -7.09 13.75
N ARG A 4 8.95 -6.13 14.43
CA ARG A 4 7.56 -6.10 14.76
C ARG A 4 6.81 -5.41 13.65
N PRO A 5 5.86 -6.09 13.04
CA PRO A 5 5.14 -5.49 11.91
C PRO A 5 4.43 -4.20 12.30
N ASP A 6 3.89 -4.14 13.50
CA ASP A 6 3.19 -2.93 13.93
C ASP A 6 4.17 -1.77 14.05
N VAL A 7 5.39 -2.02 14.50
CA VAL A 7 6.39 -0.96 14.61
C VAL A 7 6.85 -0.54 13.23
N ALA A 8 7.07 -1.49 12.34
CA ALA A 8 7.50 -1.17 10.98
C ALA A 8 6.43 -0.35 10.25
N PHE A 9 5.18 -0.71 10.44
CA PHE A 9 4.09 0.03 9.82
C PHE A 9 3.98 1.44 10.41
N ASP A 10 4.21 1.57 11.70
CA ASP A 10 4.15 2.85 12.35
C ASP A 10 5.24 3.77 11.84
N LEU A 11 6.45 3.25 11.67
CA LEU A 11 7.55 4.04 11.14
C LEU A 11 7.25 4.46 9.69
N LEU A 12 6.73 3.56 8.90
CA LEU A 12 6.38 3.86 7.54
C LEU A 12 5.31 4.95 7.50
N SER A 13 4.30 4.81 8.34
CA SER A 13 3.22 5.79 8.37
C SER A 13 3.74 7.16 8.77
N THR A 14 4.63 7.20 9.76
CA THR A 14 5.19 8.45 10.20
C THR A 14 5.96 9.13 9.09
N GLN A 15 6.74 8.37 8.34
CA GLN A 15 7.50 8.94 7.25
C GLN A 15 6.58 9.55 6.19
N LEU A 16 5.50 8.84 5.87
CA LEU A 16 4.59 9.33 4.86
C LEU A 16 3.81 10.55 5.36
N LEU A 17 3.43 10.53 6.62
CA LEU A 17 2.66 11.64 7.17
C LEU A 17 3.48 12.91 7.32
N ASN A 18 4.80 12.76 7.46
CA ASN A 18 5.65 13.91 7.61
C ASN A 18 5.86 14.69 6.31
N ASP A 19 5.45 14.14 5.20
CA ASP A 19 5.62 14.83 3.93
C ASP A 19 4.26 15.37 3.47
N PRO A 20 4.01 16.65 3.63
CA PRO A 20 2.69 17.19 3.28
C PRO A 20 2.38 17.08 1.80
N ASP A 21 3.39 16.97 0.96
CA ASP A 21 3.14 16.87 -0.47
C ASP A 21 2.51 15.53 -0.84
N LEU A 22 2.62 14.54 0.02
CA LEU A 22 2.06 13.25 -0.28
C LEU A 22 0.57 13.15 0.02
N ASP A 23 0.06 14.07 0.82
CA ASP A 23 -1.36 14.14 1.11
C ASP A 23 -1.87 12.85 1.73
N VAL A 24 -1.12 12.31 2.67
CA VAL A 24 -1.43 11.04 3.30
C VAL A 24 -2.11 11.27 4.64
N SER A 25 -3.10 10.45 4.93
CA SER A 25 -3.71 10.44 6.25
C SER A 25 -3.79 9.03 6.76
N LEU A 26 -3.73 8.88 8.06
CA LEU A 26 -3.81 7.57 8.69
C LEU A 26 -5.10 7.49 9.46
N THR A 27 -5.86 6.44 9.21
CA THR A 27 -7.11 6.22 9.92
C THR A 27 -7.11 4.81 10.48
N ALA A 28 -8.19 4.44 11.12
CA ALA A 28 -8.32 3.10 11.68
C ALA A 28 -8.26 2.03 10.60
N THR A 29 -8.59 2.37 9.36
CA THR A 29 -8.56 1.38 8.30
C THR A 29 -7.23 1.32 7.58
N GLY A 30 -6.38 2.32 7.73
CA GLY A 30 -5.06 2.29 7.11
C GLY A 30 -4.64 3.62 6.56
N LEU A 31 -3.76 3.59 5.59
CA LEU A 31 -3.20 4.79 4.99
C LEU A 31 -4.01 5.19 3.76
N HIS A 32 -4.36 6.46 3.72
CA HIS A 32 -5.16 6.99 2.62
C HIS A 32 -4.42 8.11 1.93
N VAL A 33 -4.64 8.27 0.65
CA VAL A 33 -4.15 9.41 -0.10
C VAL A 33 -5.36 10.04 -0.76
N ARG A 34 -5.61 11.30 -0.43
CA ARG A 34 -6.77 12.02 -0.95
C ARG A 34 -8.06 11.28 -0.67
N GLY A 35 -8.13 10.67 0.50
CA GLY A 35 -9.34 9.99 0.90
C GLY A 35 -9.49 8.56 0.39
N ARG A 36 -8.50 8.06 -0.34
CA ARG A 36 -8.58 6.71 -0.89
C ARG A 36 -7.59 5.81 -0.20
N LEU A 37 -8.05 4.67 0.25
CA LEU A 37 -7.18 3.71 0.93
C LEU A 37 -6.14 3.17 -0.05
N PHE A 38 -4.87 3.20 0.29
CA PHE A 38 -3.86 2.65 -0.57
C PHE A 38 -2.99 1.59 0.11
N ALA A 39 -2.98 1.54 1.41
CA ALA A 39 -2.20 0.52 2.12
C ALA A 39 -2.71 0.37 3.54
N TYR A 40 -2.61 -0.84 4.08
CA TYR A 40 -2.96 -1.04 5.47
C TYR A 40 -2.21 -2.26 5.99
N LEU A 41 -2.13 -2.37 7.31
CA LEU A 41 -1.47 -3.50 7.93
C LEU A 41 -2.52 -4.56 8.25
N ASP A 42 -2.23 -5.81 7.84
CA ASP A 42 -3.11 -6.92 8.13
C ASP A 42 -2.24 -7.99 8.75
N ASP A 43 -2.41 -8.22 10.02
CA ASP A 43 -1.58 -9.14 10.75
C ASP A 43 -0.14 -8.69 10.66
N ASP A 44 0.70 -9.41 9.98
CA ASP A 44 2.09 -9.07 9.87
C ASP A 44 2.49 -8.72 8.45
N ALA A 45 1.55 -8.34 7.64
CA ALA A 45 1.83 -8.02 6.25
C ALA A 45 1.28 -6.65 5.89
N LEU A 46 1.96 -5.97 5.01
CA LEU A 46 1.45 -4.73 4.44
C LEU A 46 0.61 -5.09 3.22
N VAL A 47 -0.62 -4.63 3.21
CA VAL A 47 -1.50 -4.84 2.06
C VAL A 47 -1.55 -3.54 1.29
N ALA A 48 -1.30 -3.59 0.02
CA ALA A 48 -1.21 -2.39 -0.80
C ALA A 48 -1.89 -2.61 -2.15
N GLY A 49 -2.44 -1.55 -2.69
CA GLY A 49 -3.10 -1.59 -3.99
C GLY A 49 -2.16 -1.14 -5.08
N LEU A 50 -1.91 -2.00 -6.04
CA LEU A 50 -0.93 -1.75 -7.09
C LEU A 50 -1.54 -2.00 -8.47
N PRO A 51 -0.89 -1.50 -9.52
CA PRO A 51 -1.33 -1.87 -10.86
C PRO A 51 -1.23 -3.36 -11.06
N ARG A 52 -2.09 -3.90 -11.89
CA ARG A 52 -2.16 -5.34 -12.07
C ARG A 52 -0.83 -5.94 -12.50
N ALA A 53 -0.15 -5.31 -13.43
CA ALA A 53 1.12 -5.87 -13.92
C ALA A 53 2.14 -5.96 -12.81
N ARG A 54 2.18 -4.97 -11.94
CA ARG A 54 3.11 -4.98 -10.82
C ARG A 54 2.71 -6.03 -9.80
N ALA A 55 1.43 -6.12 -9.52
CA ALA A 55 0.94 -7.12 -8.56
C ALA A 55 1.24 -8.53 -9.05
N VAL A 56 1.01 -8.79 -10.32
CA VAL A 56 1.29 -10.10 -10.88
C VAL A 56 2.78 -10.42 -10.81
N ASP A 57 3.62 -9.43 -11.08
CA ASP A 57 5.05 -9.62 -11.02
C ASP A 57 5.50 -10.00 -9.61
N LEU A 58 5.01 -9.28 -8.62
CA LEU A 58 5.42 -9.53 -7.24
C LEU A 58 4.94 -10.88 -6.74
N VAL A 59 3.74 -11.25 -7.10
CA VAL A 59 3.21 -12.55 -6.69
C VAL A 59 4.00 -13.67 -7.40
N GLY A 60 4.30 -13.45 -8.66
CA GLY A 60 5.05 -14.45 -9.42
C GLY A 60 6.45 -14.66 -8.88
N ARG A 61 7.04 -13.64 -8.28
CA ARG A 61 8.36 -13.76 -7.72
C ARG A 61 8.35 -14.26 -6.30
N GLY A 62 7.21 -14.45 -5.72
CA GLY A 62 7.12 -14.89 -4.33
C GLY A 62 7.31 -13.78 -3.31
N VAL A 63 7.34 -12.54 -3.74
CA VAL A 63 7.50 -11.41 -2.84
C VAL A 63 6.19 -11.07 -2.15
N ALA A 64 5.08 -11.31 -2.80
CA ALA A 64 3.77 -10.93 -2.30
C ALA A 64 2.76 -12.02 -2.51
N SER A 65 1.64 -11.91 -1.83
CA SER A 65 0.52 -12.82 -2.00
C SER A 65 -0.70 -12.05 -2.44
N ALA A 66 -1.50 -12.62 -3.30
CA ALA A 66 -2.71 -11.97 -3.76
C ALA A 66 -3.73 -11.91 -2.63
N VAL A 67 -4.44 -10.79 -2.56
CA VAL A 67 -5.45 -10.58 -1.53
C VAL A 67 -6.79 -10.37 -2.19
N ALA A 68 -7.80 -11.05 -1.68
CA ALA A 68 -9.12 -10.87 -2.23
C ALA A 68 -9.58 -9.46 -1.99
N ALA A 69 -10.27 -8.92 -2.95
CA ALA A 69 -10.67 -7.55 -2.90
C ALA A 69 -11.83 -7.37 -1.96
N GLY A 70 -11.62 -7.47 -0.74
CA GLY A 70 -12.71 -7.36 0.17
C GLY A 70 -12.89 -6.02 0.77
N ARG A 71 -11.98 -5.11 0.57
CA ARG A 71 -12.06 -3.88 1.24
C ARG A 71 -12.63 -2.80 0.49
N ALA A 72 -13.21 -3.06 -0.47
CA ALA A 72 -13.87 -2.04 -1.15
C ALA A 72 -13.04 -1.11 -1.90
N GLU A 73 -11.86 -1.35 -2.12
CA GLU A 73 -11.14 -0.46 -2.91
C GLU A 73 -11.09 -0.87 -4.27
N PRO A 74 -11.55 -0.19 -5.10
CA PRO A 74 -11.71 -0.57 -6.45
C PRO A 74 -10.51 -0.49 -7.31
N LYS A 75 -9.50 0.18 -6.89
CA LYS A 75 -8.45 0.43 -7.81
C LYS A 75 -7.37 -0.60 -7.71
N GLY A 76 -7.03 -1.23 -8.80
CA GLY A 76 -5.89 -2.12 -8.88
C GLY A 76 -6.08 -3.45 -8.21
N ASP A 77 -4.99 -4.16 -8.11
CA ASP A 77 -4.96 -5.46 -7.47
C ASP A 77 -4.29 -5.31 -6.12
N TRP A 78 -4.84 -5.95 -5.13
CA TRP A 78 -4.31 -5.83 -3.78
C TRP A 78 -3.44 -7.03 -3.44
N ILE A 79 -2.28 -6.74 -2.84
CA ILE A 79 -1.33 -7.78 -2.49
C ILE A 79 -0.84 -7.55 -1.07
N ALA A 80 -0.37 -8.61 -0.45
CA ALA A 80 0.15 -8.58 0.89
C ALA A 80 1.64 -8.95 0.88
N VAL A 81 2.44 -8.15 1.57
CA VAL A 81 3.88 -8.34 1.62
C VAL A 81 4.31 -8.47 3.06
N SER A 82 4.95 -9.58 3.40
CA SER A 82 5.38 -9.83 4.77
C SER A 82 6.74 -9.23 5.09
N ASP A 83 7.57 -9.01 4.08
CA ASP A 83 8.92 -8.52 4.32
C ASP A 83 8.89 -7.00 4.48
N ALA A 84 9.10 -6.54 5.69
CA ALA A 84 9.00 -5.13 5.98
C ALA A 84 10.02 -4.29 5.24
N GLU A 85 11.09 -4.89 4.78
CA GLU A 85 12.09 -4.14 4.03
C GLU A 85 11.55 -3.63 2.71
N ASP A 86 10.54 -4.30 2.17
CA ASP A 86 9.96 -3.90 0.90
C ASP A 86 8.83 -2.91 1.07
N TRP A 87 8.38 -2.70 2.29
CA TRP A 87 7.19 -1.88 2.53
C TRP A 87 7.33 -0.44 2.06
N PRO A 88 8.46 0.25 2.33
CA PRO A 88 8.53 1.65 1.91
C PRO A 88 8.39 1.82 0.41
N GLU A 89 9.04 0.96 -0.34
CA GLU A 89 8.99 1.06 -1.78
C GLU A 89 7.59 0.75 -2.29
N LEU A 90 6.98 -0.30 -1.77
CA LEU A 90 5.67 -0.69 -2.25
C LEU A 90 4.58 0.28 -1.81
N ALA A 91 4.73 0.83 -0.62
CA ALA A 91 3.79 1.84 -0.17
C ALA A 91 3.88 3.09 -1.06
N ALA A 92 5.08 3.47 -1.46
CA ALA A 92 5.24 4.61 -2.34
C ALA A 92 4.61 4.33 -3.70
N GLU A 93 4.76 3.12 -4.21
CA GLU A 93 4.13 2.76 -5.48
C GLU A 93 2.62 2.79 -5.36
N ALA A 94 2.10 2.26 -4.26
CA ALA A 94 0.66 2.25 -4.07
C ALA A 94 0.11 3.66 -3.90
N HIS A 95 0.84 4.49 -3.18
CA HIS A 95 0.45 5.88 -2.98
C HIS A 95 0.33 6.57 -4.33
N GLN A 96 1.32 6.38 -5.19
CA GLN A 96 1.31 7.03 -6.48
C GLN A 96 0.17 6.49 -7.34
N PHE A 97 0.00 5.18 -7.35
CA PHE A 97 -1.02 4.57 -8.19
C PHE A 97 -2.43 4.96 -7.77
N VAL A 98 -2.71 4.83 -6.49
CA VAL A 98 -4.07 5.10 -6.00
C VAL A 98 -4.35 6.60 -5.98
N GLY A 99 -3.33 7.39 -5.66
CA GLY A 99 -3.52 8.83 -5.56
C GLY A 99 -3.51 9.57 -6.87
N GLU A 100 -3.11 8.91 -7.95
CA GLU A 100 -3.04 9.56 -9.21
C GLU A 100 -4.42 9.90 -9.72
N PRO A 101 -4.61 11.07 -10.26
CA PRO A 101 -5.93 11.43 -10.77
C PRO A 101 -6.29 10.53 -11.94
N ALA A 102 -7.53 10.24 -12.00
CA ALA A 102 -7.99 9.37 -13.04
C ALA A 102 -7.90 9.96 -14.40
N VAL A 103 -7.61 11.21 -14.46
CA VAL A 103 -7.57 11.87 -15.67
C VAL A 103 -6.75 11.20 -16.64
N GLY A 104 -5.76 10.68 -16.17
CA GLY A 104 -5.00 10.06 -17.08
C GLY A 104 -5.70 9.04 -17.81
N MET A 105 -6.60 8.81 -17.43
CA MET A 105 -7.07 7.90 -17.98
C MET A 105 -8.04 8.01 -18.60
N ASP A 106 -8.38 8.53 -18.60
CA ASP A 106 -9.11 8.80 -19.12
C ASP A 106 -9.14 8.78 -20.05
N SER A 107 -8.96 8.63 -19.92
CA SER A 107 -8.89 8.84 -20.52
C SER A 107 -9.01 8.46 -20.92
#